data_fd3a8b6250818ba06185449f378f449e
#
_entry.id   fd3a8b6250818ba06185449f378f449e
#
_cell.length_a   1.000
_cell.length_b   1.000
_cell.length_c   1.000
_cell.angle_alpha   90.00
_cell.angle_beta   90.00
_cell.angle_gamma   90.00
#
_symmetry.space_group_name_H-M   'P 1'
#
loop_
_entity.id
_entity.type
_entity.pdbx_description
1 polymer ?
#
loop_
_entity_poly.entity_id
_entity_poly.type
_entity_poly.pdbx_seq_one_letter_code
_entity_poly.pdbx_strand_id
1 'polypeptide(L)'
;MLKPEETLIEIKNERQLKAVSGVTESQLKLIATEFEFVENEEKQAKSKKTVFQVRKPGGGSKGILKTPLQKVLLVLVYCQSYSTYDDWGSRLGLSKSAAFDNVDRHFPKVQKALARLGILPYRTFHHVEEFKEIFEDIGEIIIDVTERPRCRPQNRELQKEVYSGKKKGPRAKIR
;
A
#
# COMPACT_ATOMS: atom_id res chain seq x y z
N MET A 1 13.39 -15.25 14.63
CA MET A 1 11.98 -15.69 14.48
C MET A 1 11.09 -14.77 15.30
N LEU A 2 10.07 -14.19 14.68
CA LEU A 2 9.15 -13.27 15.33
C LEU A 2 8.37 -13.98 16.44
N LYS A 3 8.20 -13.31 17.58
CA LYS A 3 7.40 -13.87 18.67
C LYS A 3 5.90 -13.81 18.33
N PRO A 4 5.07 -14.75 18.82
CA PRO A 4 3.63 -14.72 18.58
C PRO A 4 2.95 -13.41 18.98
N GLU A 5 3.51 -12.71 19.98
CA GLU A 5 3.03 -11.40 20.44
C GLU A 5 3.34 -10.25 19.46
N GLU A 6 4.31 -10.45 18.56
CA GLU A 6 4.73 -9.47 17.56
C GLU A 6 3.93 -9.59 16.27
N THR A 7 3.24 -10.70 16.07
CA THR A 7 2.45 -11.00 14.87
C THR A 7 0.97 -11.07 15.23
N LEU A 8 0.12 -10.49 14.40
CA LEU A 8 -1.35 -10.58 14.54
C LEU A 8 -1.92 -11.90 14.06
N ILE A 9 -1.12 -12.64 13.30
CA ILE A 9 -1.45 -13.91 12.67
C ILE A 9 -0.40 -14.90 13.14
N GLU A 10 -0.82 -16.13 13.42
CA GLU A 10 0.12 -17.18 13.81
C GLU A 10 1.04 -17.54 12.63
N ILE A 11 2.31 -17.14 12.73
CA ILE A 11 3.37 -17.40 11.75
C ILE A 11 4.42 -18.29 12.40
N LYS A 12 4.52 -19.54 11.93
CA LYS A 12 5.39 -20.56 12.53
C LYS A 12 6.83 -20.52 12.02
N ASN A 13 7.05 -20.00 10.81
CA ASN A 13 8.37 -19.98 10.19
C ASN A 13 8.49 -18.90 9.13
N GLU A 14 9.73 -18.63 8.67
CA GLU A 14 10.01 -17.60 7.67
C GLU A 14 9.35 -17.88 6.31
N ARG A 15 9.21 -19.16 5.93
CA ARG A 15 8.51 -19.55 4.70
C ARG A 15 7.05 -19.08 4.74
N GLN A 16 6.37 -19.27 5.87
CA GLN A 16 5.00 -18.80 6.04
C GLN A 16 4.94 -17.27 6.04
N LEU A 17 5.87 -16.60 6.74
CA LEU A 17 5.95 -15.14 6.72
C LEU A 17 6.06 -14.62 5.28
N LYS A 18 6.98 -15.17 4.50
CA LYS A 18 7.16 -14.79 3.09
C LYS A 18 5.94 -15.11 2.24
N ALA A 19 5.27 -16.23 2.48
CA ALA A 19 4.06 -16.60 1.74
C ALA A 19 2.88 -15.65 2.00
N VAL A 20 2.70 -15.15 3.24
CA VAL A 20 1.57 -14.30 3.61
C VAL A 20 1.83 -12.81 3.46
N SER A 21 3.08 -12.36 3.54
CA SER A 21 3.45 -10.94 3.49
C SER A 21 4.30 -10.54 2.28
N GLY A 22 4.85 -11.52 1.56
CA GLY A 22 5.76 -11.28 0.43
C GLY A 22 7.20 -10.91 0.83
N VAL A 23 7.51 -10.77 2.13
CA VAL A 23 8.81 -10.30 2.63
C VAL A 23 9.44 -11.27 3.63
N THR A 24 10.76 -11.18 3.80
CA THR A 24 11.50 -11.90 4.83
C THR A 24 11.41 -11.18 6.19
N GLU A 25 11.81 -11.84 7.28
CA GLU A 25 11.81 -11.23 8.62
C GLU A 25 12.73 -10.00 8.69
N SER A 26 13.89 -10.04 8.05
CA SER A 26 14.83 -8.92 7.99
C SER A 26 14.25 -7.72 7.23
N GLN A 27 13.62 -7.97 6.08
CA GLN A 27 12.93 -6.94 5.31
C GLN A 27 11.75 -6.33 6.07
N LEU A 28 10.96 -7.16 6.74
CA LEU A 28 9.84 -6.68 7.55
C LEU A 28 10.29 -5.75 8.67
N LYS A 29 11.37 -6.10 9.38
CA LYS A 29 11.96 -5.27 10.42
C LYS A 29 12.48 -3.95 9.88
N LEU A 30 13.16 -3.96 8.74
CA LEU A 30 13.63 -2.76 8.05
C LEU A 30 12.48 -1.81 7.70
N ILE A 31 11.41 -2.35 7.08
CA ILE A 31 10.23 -1.57 6.73
C ILE A 31 9.54 -1.03 8.00
N ALA A 32 9.48 -1.82 9.07
CA ALA A 32 8.86 -1.40 10.33
C ALA A 32 9.64 -0.24 11.01
N THR A 33 10.97 -0.22 10.91
CA THR A 33 11.79 0.88 11.41
C THR A 33 11.52 2.17 10.64
N GLU A 34 11.50 2.13 9.32
CA GLU A 34 11.16 3.31 8.50
C GLU A 34 9.71 3.76 8.68
N PHE A 35 8.79 2.82 8.85
CA PHE A 35 7.40 3.13 9.16
C PHE A 35 7.26 3.88 10.49
N GLU A 36 7.99 3.47 11.53
CA GLU A 36 7.99 4.15 12.83
C GLU A 36 8.50 5.59 12.68
N PHE A 37 9.54 5.79 11.87
CA PHE A 37 10.07 7.12 11.57
C PHE A 37 9.00 8.00 10.92
N VAL A 38 8.34 7.49 9.87
CA VAL A 38 7.23 8.19 9.19
C VAL A 38 6.08 8.51 10.16
N GLU A 39 5.72 7.57 11.03
CA GLU A 39 4.65 7.77 12.01
C GLU A 39 4.99 8.87 13.02
N ASN A 40 6.25 8.94 13.44
CA ASN A 40 6.73 9.97 14.36
C ASN A 40 6.81 11.35 13.70
N GLU A 41 7.26 11.44 12.45
CA GLU A 41 7.23 12.69 11.68
C GLU A 41 5.79 13.24 11.55
N GLU A 42 4.82 12.38 11.21
CA GLU A 42 3.43 12.80 11.10
C GLU A 42 2.83 13.24 12.45
N LYS A 43 3.19 12.57 13.54
CA LYS A 43 2.78 13.00 14.89
C LYS A 43 3.33 14.38 15.26
N GLN A 44 4.60 14.62 14.97
CA GLN A 44 5.26 15.92 15.21
C GLN A 44 4.64 17.03 14.34
N ALA A 45 4.39 16.76 13.07
CA ALA A 45 3.75 17.70 12.16
C ALA A 45 2.33 18.09 12.63
N LYS A 46 1.55 17.11 13.11
CA LYS A 46 0.22 17.36 13.69
C LYS A 46 0.31 18.17 14.98
N SER A 47 1.24 17.84 15.86
CA SER A 47 1.45 18.59 17.12
C SER A 47 1.79 20.07 16.89
N LYS A 48 2.63 20.36 15.87
CA LYS A 48 2.98 21.75 15.49
C LYS A 48 1.79 22.56 14.94
N LYS A 49 0.81 21.92 14.32
CA LYS A 49 -0.37 22.58 13.74
C LYS A 49 -1.43 22.93 14.79
N THR A 50 -1.40 22.30 15.96
CA THR A 50 -2.44 22.47 16.99
C THR A 50 -1.94 23.45 18.04
N VAL A 51 -2.24 24.74 17.88
CA VAL A 51 -1.79 25.83 18.76
C VAL A 51 -2.46 25.78 20.14
N PHE A 52 -3.60 25.10 20.30
CA PHE A 52 -4.36 24.99 21.57
C PHE A 52 -4.68 23.51 21.90
N GLN A 53 -3.69 22.73 22.23
CA GLN A 53 -3.94 21.38 22.73
C GLN A 53 -3.89 21.35 24.26
N VAL A 54 -5.06 21.42 24.90
CA VAL A 54 -5.19 21.39 26.38
C VAL A 54 -4.87 20.00 26.95
N ARG A 55 -5.01 18.92 26.16
CA ARG A 55 -4.76 17.54 26.60
C ARG A 55 -3.56 16.94 25.87
N LYS A 56 -2.71 16.22 26.61
CA LYS A 56 -1.60 15.47 26.03
C LYS A 56 -2.12 14.42 25.03
N PRO A 57 -1.50 14.28 23.83
CA PRO A 57 -1.87 13.24 22.88
C PRO A 57 -1.62 11.85 23.47
N GLY A 58 -2.49 10.89 23.18
CA GLY A 58 -2.32 9.48 23.59
C GLY A 58 -3.21 8.98 24.71
N GLY A 59 -4.18 9.79 25.21
CA GLY A 59 -5.11 9.40 26.26
C GLY A 59 -6.30 8.54 25.84
N GLY A 60 -6.36 8.08 24.58
CA GLY A 60 -7.44 7.22 24.09
C GLY A 60 -7.21 5.72 24.29
N SER A 61 -8.23 4.90 23.99
CA SER A 61 -8.10 3.44 23.94
C SER A 61 -7.01 3.03 22.95
N LYS A 62 -6.12 2.14 23.40
CA LYS A 62 -5.09 1.58 22.53
C LYS A 62 -5.73 0.57 21.57
N GLY A 63 -5.57 0.78 20.28
CA GLY A 63 -6.03 -0.16 19.27
C GLY A 63 -5.34 -1.53 19.36
N ILE A 64 -5.84 -2.50 18.61
CA ILE A 64 -5.29 -3.86 18.57
C ILE A 64 -3.84 -3.90 18.06
N LEU A 65 -3.47 -2.98 17.16
CA LEU A 65 -2.13 -2.84 16.60
C LEU A 65 -1.24 -2.02 17.54
N LYS A 66 -0.39 -2.70 18.30
CA LYS A 66 0.45 -2.06 19.32
C LYS A 66 1.81 -1.62 18.76
N THR A 67 2.41 -2.42 17.88
CA THR A 67 3.77 -2.22 17.37
C THR A 67 3.80 -1.75 15.92
N PRO A 68 4.85 -1.02 15.48
CA PRO A 68 5.05 -0.68 14.06
C PRO A 68 5.08 -1.92 13.17
N LEU A 69 5.69 -2.99 13.63
CA LEU A 69 5.78 -4.27 12.92
C LEU A 69 4.40 -4.86 12.64
N GLN A 70 3.49 -4.87 13.64
CA GLN A 70 2.11 -5.35 13.46
C GLN A 70 1.35 -4.52 12.41
N LYS A 71 1.53 -3.19 12.40
CA LYS A 71 0.89 -2.28 11.45
C LYS A 71 1.38 -2.53 10.02
N VAL A 72 2.69 -2.68 9.85
CA VAL A 72 3.29 -3.01 8.54
C VAL A 72 2.85 -4.38 8.07
N LEU A 73 2.92 -5.40 8.94
CA LEU A 73 2.52 -6.76 8.62
C LEU A 73 1.05 -6.83 8.19
N LEU A 74 0.15 -6.13 8.89
CA LEU A 74 -1.26 -6.05 8.54
C LEU A 74 -1.45 -5.56 7.10
N VAL A 75 -0.76 -4.47 6.71
CA VAL A 75 -0.88 -3.90 5.37
C VAL A 75 -0.29 -4.83 4.32
N LEU A 76 0.89 -5.41 4.56
CA LEU A 76 1.55 -6.30 3.61
C LEU A 76 0.72 -7.58 3.37
N VAL A 77 0.19 -8.19 4.42
CA VAL A 77 -0.67 -9.38 4.29
C VAL A 77 -1.96 -9.05 3.56
N TYR A 78 -2.58 -7.89 3.84
CA TYR A 78 -3.75 -7.43 3.10
C TYR A 78 -3.43 -7.26 1.61
N CYS A 79 -2.33 -6.60 1.27
CA CYS A 79 -1.91 -6.44 -0.13
C CYS A 79 -1.64 -7.76 -0.83
N GLN A 80 -1.06 -8.73 -0.14
CA GLN A 80 -0.75 -10.05 -0.68
C GLN A 80 -1.99 -10.92 -0.91
N SER A 81 -2.93 -10.91 0.05
CA SER A 81 -4.14 -11.73 -0.02
C SER A 81 -5.30 -11.06 -0.74
N TYR A 82 -5.35 -9.73 -0.72
CA TYR A 82 -6.43 -8.89 -1.27
C TYR A 82 -7.83 -9.38 -0.88
N SER A 83 -7.95 -9.89 0.35
CA SER A 83 -9.19 -10.43 0.90
C SER A 83 -10.22 -9.32 1.18
N THR A 84 -11.49 -9.69 1.32
CA THR A 84 -12.51 -8.73 1.75
C THR A 84 -12.27 -8.25 3.17
N TYR A 85 -12.70 -7.04 3.51
CA TYR A 85 -12.55 -6.52 4.89
C TYR A 85 -13.35 -7.32 5.92
N ASP A 86 -14.41 -8.01 5.52
CA ASP A 86 -15.13 -8.94 6.40
C ASP A 86 -14.29 -10.16 6.76
N ASP A 87 -13.65 -10.81 5.76
CA ASP A 87 -12.75 -11.92 5.99
C ASP A 87 -11.52 -11.48 6.79
N TRP A 88 -10.94 -10.33 6.42
CA TRP A 88 -9.78 -9.78 7.11
C TRP A 88 -10.10 -9.40 8.57
N GLY A 89 -11.26 -8.79 8.79
CA GLY A 89 -11.75 -8.47 10.14
C GLY A 89 -11.96 -9.72 11.00
N SER A 90 -12.56 -10.77 10.44
CA SER A 90 -12.81 -12.02 11.17
C SER A 90 -11.51 -12.69 11.64
N ARG A 91 -10.46 -12.68 10.80
CA ARG A 91 -9.14 -13.23 11.15
C ARG A 91 -8.45 -12.48 12.30
N LEU A 92 -8.73 -11.20 12.44
CA LEU A 92 -8.13 -10.32 13.45
C LEU A 92 -9.04 -10.06 14.66
N GLY A 93 -10.24 -10.63 14.69
CA GLY A 93 -11.24 -10.32 15.72
C GLY A 93 -11.74 -8.87 15.65
N LEU A 94 -11.77 -8.28 14.46
CA LEU A 94 -12.22 -6.91 14.19
C LEU A 94 -13.53 -6.90 13.40
N SER A 95 -14.29 -5.81 13.54
CA SER A 95 -15.39 -5.54 12.61
C SER A 95 -14.84 -5.14 11.24
N LYS A 96 -15.65 -5.28 10.20
CA LYS A 96 -15.35 -4.84 8.82
C LYS A 96 -14.86 -3.39 8.77
N SER A 97 -15.58 -2.48 9.43
CA SER A 97 -15.20 -1.06 9.47
C SER A 97 -13.86 -0.84 10.16
N ALA A 98 -13.61 -1.53 11.28
CA ALA A 98 -12.34 -1.42 11.99
C ALA A 98 -11.17 -2.00 11.16
N ALA A 99 -11.40 -3.08 10.40
CA ALA A 99 -10.40 -3.62 9.50
C ALA A 99 -10.07 -2.63 8.37
N PHE A 100 -11.10 -2.04 7.75
CA PHE A 100 -10.94 -0.99 6.75
C PHE A 100 -10.16 0.21 7.29
N ASP A 101 -10.57 0.77 8.44
CA ASP A 101 -9.94 1.95 9.03
C ASP A 101 -8.45 1.71 9.37
N ASN A 102 -8.10 0.49 9.79
CA ASN A 102 -6.70 0.16 10.08
C ASN A 102 -5.87 0.06 8.79
N VAL A 103 -6.39 -0.58 7.75
CA VAL A 103 -5.68 -0.64 6.46
C VAL A 103 -5.56 0.75 5.86
N ASP A 104 -6.64 1.50 5.75
CA ASP A 104 -6.68 2.86 5.17
C ASP A 104 -5.72 3.82 5.89
N ARG A 105 -5.66 3.75 7.21
CA ARG A 105 -4.78 4.59 8.04
C ARG A 105 -3.30 4.26 7.86
N HIS A 106 -2.95 3.00 7.74
CA HIS A 106 -1.55 2.56 7.74
C HIS A 106 -0.95 2.39 6.35
N PHE A 107 -1.77 2.10 5.34
CA PHE A 107 -1.33 1.90 3.96
C PHE A 107 -0.49 3.08 3.41
N PRO A 108 -0.93 4.36 3.50
CA PRO A 108 -0.14 5.48 3.00
C PRO A 108 1.21 5.63 3.71
N LYS A 109 1.28 5.28 4.99
CA LYS A 109 2.53 5.34 5.76
C LYS A 109 3.50 4.24 5.35
N VAL A 110 3.00 3.03 5.07
CA VAL A 110 3.81 1.95 4.51
C VAL A 110 4.34 2.33 3.14
N GLN A 111 3.52 2.95 2.28
CA GLN A 111 3.99 3.46 0.99
C GLN A 111 5.12 4.48 1.15
N LYS A 112 4.99 5.43 2.08
CA LYS A 112 6.06 6.41 2.36
C LYS A 112 7.33 5.73 2.88
N ALA A 113 7.21 4.74 3.75
CA ALA A 113 8.35 3.98 4.27
C ALA A 113 9.07 3.22 3.13
N LEU A 114 8.33 2.56 2.25
CA LEU A 114 8.88 1.87 1.08
C LEU A 114 9.53 2.84 0.08
N ALA A 115 8.96 4.03 -0.11
CA ALA A 115 9.54 5.07 -0.96
C ALA A 115 10.88 5.56 -0.40
N ARG A 116 10.99 5.75 0.93
CA ARG A 116 12.25 6.14 1.59
C ARG A 116 13.34 5.07 1.46
N LEU A 117 12.95 3.81 1.42
CA LEU A 117 13.87 2.69 1.20
C LEU A 117 14.26 2.52 -0.29
N GLY A 118 13.68 3.31 -1.20
CA GLY A 118 13.93 3.18 -2.65
C GLY A 118 13.36 1.89 -3.27
N ILE A 119 12.42 1.21 -2.58
CA ILE A 119 11.88 -0.08 -3.03
C ILE A 119 10.72 0.09 -4.01
N LEU A 120 10.01 1.23 -3.93
CA LEU A 120 8.88 1.47 -4.83
C LEU A 120 9.37 1.77 -6.25
N PRO A 121 8.77 1.14 -7.27
CA PRO A 121 9.11 1.45 -8.65
C PRO A 121 8.67 2.87 -9.01
N TYR A 122 9.40 3.48 -9.92
CA TYR A 122 8.97 4.74 -10.53
C TYR A 122 7.61 4.54 -11.23
N ARG A 123 6.66 5.41 -10.94
CA ARG A 123 5.28 5.28 -11.43
C ARG A 123 4.90 6.36 -12.44
N THR A 124 5.61 7.47 -12.45
CA THR A 124 5.34 8.62 -13.30
C THR A 124 6.64 9.10 -13.92
N PHE A 125 6.63 9.20 -15.23
CA PHE A 125 7.71 9.79 -16.01
C PHE A 125 7.13 11.04 -16.67
N HIS A 126 7.78 12.16 -16.51
CA HIS A 126 7.32 13.42 -17.08
C HIS A 126 7.84 13.59 -18.52
N HIS A 127 8.99 13.00 -18.82
CA HIS A 127 9.64 13.06 -20.12
C HIS A 127 10.21 11.71 -20.53
N VAL A 128 10.37 11.51 -21.84
CA VAL A 128 10.94 10.27 -22.43
C VAL A 128 12.40 10.09 -22.00
N GLU A 129 13.12 11.19 -21.83
CA GLU A 129 14.51 11.23 -21.41
C GLU A 129 14.67 10.65 -19.99
N GLU A 130 13.82 11.06 -19.05
CA GLU A 130 13.79 10.51 -17.68
C GLU A 130 13.53 8.99 -17.68
N PHE A 131 12.62 8.53 -18.53
CA PHE A 131 12.38 7.11 -18.70
C PHE A 131 13.62 6.37 -19.20
N LYS A 132 14.34 6.93 -20.20
CA LYS A 132 15.54 6.34 -20.76
C LYS A 132 16.68 6.27 -19.74
N GLU A 133 16.92 7.34 -18.98
CA GLU A 133 17.96 7.38 -17.94
C GLU A 133 17.74 6.29 -16.86
N ILE A 134 16.50 6.12 -16.40
CA ILE A 134 16.18 5.14 -15.35
C ILE A 134 16.31 3.69 -15.84
N PHE A 135 16.07 3.47 -17.13
CA PHE A 135 16.10 2.12 -17.74
C PHE A 135 17.28 1.91 -18.69
N GLU A 136 18.31 2.75 -18.62
CA GLU A 136 19.47 2.69 -19.53
C GLU A 136 20.19 1.33 -19.47
N ASP A 137 20.29 0.75 -18.27
CA ASP A 137 20.95 -0.55 -18.06
C ASP A 137 20.04 -1.76 -18.33
N ILE A 138 18.77 -1.55 -18.71
CA ILE A 138 17.80 -2.61 -18.94
C ILE A 138 17.61 -2.83 -20.43
N GLY A 139 18.12 -3.96 -20.95
CA GLY A 139 18.10 -4.27 -22.38
C GLY A 139 16.70 -4.47 -22.98
N GLU A 140 15.76 -5.01 -22.19
CA GLU A 140 14.38 -5.27 -22.64
C GLU A 140 13.36 -4.94 -21.55
N ILE A 141 12.30 -4.21 -21.91
CA ILE A 141 11.19 -3.86 -21.02
C ILE A 141 9.91 -4.45 -21.58
N ILE A 142 9.23 -5.27 -20.79
CA ILE A 142 7.91 -5.81 -21.13
C ILE A 142 6.86 -4.85 -20.59
N ILE A 143 6.08 -4.25 -21.49
CA ILE A 143 4.97 -3.36 -21.14
C ILE A 143 3.67 -4.11 -21.36
N ASP A 144 2.94 -4.38 -20.27
CA ASP A 144 1.57 -4.89 -20.33
C ASP A 144 0.59 -3.73 -20.17
N VAL A 145 -0.29 -3.58 -21.18
CA VAL A 145 -1.27 -2.50 -21.21
C VAL A 145 -2.66 -3.06 -20.95
N THR A 146 -3.24 -2.69 -19.81
CA THR A 146 -4.62 -3.08 -19.46
C THR A 146 -5.62 -2.01 -19.90
N GLU A 147 -6.60 -2.43 -20.72
CA GLU A 147 -7.71 -1.58 -21.12
C GLU A 147 -8.84 -1.61 -20.09
N ARG A 148 -9.22 -0.44 -19.54
CA ARG A 148 -10.37 -0.33 -18.62
C ARG A 148 -11.65 0.00 -19.37
N PRO A 149 -12.82 -0.58 -19.00
CA PRO A 149 -14.10 -0.16 -19.52
C PRO A 149 -14.34 1.33 -19.26
N ARG A 150 -14.87 2.03 -20.25
CA ARG A 150 -15.24 3.44 -20.14
C ARG A 150 -16.67 3.65 -20.63
N CYS A 151 -17.39 4.59 -20.04
CA CYS A 151 -18.68 5.03 -20.56
C CYS A 151 -18.54 5.51 -22.00
N ARG A 152 -19.50 5.15 -22.85
CA ARG A 152 -19.53 5.52 -24.27
C ARG A 152 -19.68 7.04 -24.40
N PRO A 153 -18.72 7.77 -25.01
CA PRO A 153 -18.85 9.21 -25.26
C PRO A 153 -20.05 9.48 -26.19
N GLN A 154 -20.70 10.63 -26.05
CA GLN A 154 -21.76 11.06 -26.97
C GLN A 154 -21.21 11.51 -28.32
N ASN A 155 -20.00 12.07 -28.35
CA ASN A 155 -19.32 12.53 -29.56
C ASN A 155 -18.82 11.32 -30.38
N ARG A 156 -19.18 11.26 -31.68
CA ARG A 156 -18.80 10.18 -32.60
C ARG A 156 -17.28 10.05 -32.84
N GLU A 157 -16.55 11.16 -32.85
CA GLU A 157 -15.09 11.15 -33.04
C GLU A 157 -14.40 10.56 -31.83
N LEU A 158 -14.76 11.00 -30.62
CA LEU A 158 -14.28 10.44 -29.38
C LEU A 158 -14.67 8.95 -29.22
N GLN A 159 -15.81 8.53 -29.76
CA GLN A 159 -16.18 7.13 -29.79
C GLN A 159 -15.18 6.27 -30.59
N LYS A 160 -14.70 6.79 -31.74
CA LYS A 160 -13.71 6.10 -32.58
C LYS A 160 -12.37 5.97 -31.88
N GLU A 161 -11.93 7.04 -31.19
CA GLU A 161 -10.65 7.04 -30.46
C GLU A 161 -10.61 6.04 -29.28
N VAL A 162 -11.72 5.93 -28.55
CA VAL A 162 -11.79 5.06 -27.37
C VAL A 162 -12.32 3.66 -27.68
N TYR A 163 -12.65 3.35 -28.94
CA TYR A 163 -13.17 2.05 -29.31
C TYR A 163 -12.07 1.00 -29.40
N SER A 164 -12.22 -0.08 -28.63
CA SER A 164 -11.36 -1.25 -28.73
C SER A 164 -12.05 -2.32 -29.61
N GLY A 165 -11.49 -2.56 -30.77
CA GLY A 165 -11.95 -3.62 -31.69
C GLY A 165 -11.87 -5.02 -31.05
N LYS A 166 -10.84 -5.27 -30.24
CA LYS A 166 -10.63 -6.55 -29.55
C LYS A 166 -11.71 -6.81 -28.48
N LYS A 167 -12.12 -5.78 -27.73
CA LYS A 167 -13.11 -5.88 -26.65
C LYS A 167 -14.51 -5.42 -27.04
N LYS A 168 -14.70 -5.01 -28.31
CA LYS A 168 -16.00 -4.57 -28.89
C LYS A 168 -16.72 -3.52 -28.04
N GLY A 169 -15.98 -2.54 -27.50
CA GLY A 169 -16.56 -1.49 -26.68
C GLY A 169 -15.59 -0.37 -26.34
N PRO A 170 -16.08 0.75 -25.76
CA PRO A 170 -15.25 1.87 -25.38
C PRO A 170 -14.33 1.51 -24.20
N ARG A 171 -13.03 1.82 -24.34
CA ARG A 171 -11.97 1.53 -23.38
C ARG A 171 -11.09 2.74 -23.16
N ALA A 172 -10.62 2.93 -21.94
CA ALA A 172 -9.54 3.86 -21.65
C ALA A 172 -8.22 3.12 -21.73
N LYS A 173 -7.29 3.58 -22.56
CA LYS A 173 -5.90 3.16 -22.52
C LYS A 173 -5.24 3.85 -21.34
N ILE A 174 -4.69 3.08 -20.43
CA ILE A 174 -3.85 3.62 -19.37
C ILE A 174 -2.49 3.86 -20.02
N ARG A 175 -2.14 5.14 -20.17
CA ARG A 175 -0.80 5.57 -20.56
C ARG A 175 0.05 5.70 -19.31
#